data_77d09c5b2169edf6eb8446399cb201df
#
_entry.id   77d09c5b2169edf6eb8446399cb201df
#
_cell.length_a   1.000
_cell.length_b   1.000
_cell.length_c   1.000
_cell.angle_alpha   90.00
_cell.angle_beta   90.00
_cell.angle_gamma   90.00
#
_symmetry.space_group_name_H-M   'P 1'
#
loop_
_entity.id
_entity.type
_entity.pdbx_description
1 polymer ?
#
loop_
_entity_poly.entity_id
_entity_poly.type
_entity_poly.pdbx_seq_one_letter_code
_entity_poly.pdbx_strand_id
1 'polypeptide(L)'
;MQIFFIESVEEFLKSNSIPFQRNLNTITFASPHLPKLILVPLDNCYCNQNLSNEEDYDEGMDDGNVESDDGSTVREIYLYEDRWRCSPQITGKRLLAHLGHFQRIHARLCKVVTVENCKRFSITPTQFKEKVRTFLNKYHPYGYLKCDFPYALSYKESIVAAGSFSTTRKGAFEWTHHATLPDVRIPGGMGKALENFVQNRKKEGTLCFEVMSYSDNEWSNGEVYKTLGFKEEAGLPPITYHIDPTTFQRLNSRQWQQLQEANTQASSKKSKSTASAKDKQSTKPEAIIKHKGYSSIEGKMRNDDNEFITIKNRGSRKWKKYFNFTL
;
A
#
# COMPACT_ATOMS: atom_id res chain seq x y z
N MET A 1 -8.65 22.06 9.33
CA MET A 1 -8.48 20.61 9.12
C MET A 1 -7.08 20.11 9.45
N GLN A 2 -6.06 20.85 9.07
CA GLN A 2 -4.63 20.53 9.29
C GLN A 2 -4.27 20.29 10.77
N ILE A 3 -4.71 21.19 11.66
CA ILE A 3 -4.44 21.11 13.10
C ILE A 3 -4.92 19.76 13.67
N PHE A 4 -6.13 19.33 13.33
CA PHE A 4 -6.69 18.07 13.82
C PHE A 4 -5.91 16.81 13.41
N PHE A 5 -5.30 16.79 12.20
CA PHE A 5 -4.49 15.65 11.78
C PHE A 5 -3.21 15.56 12.59
N ILE A 6 -2.45 16.65 12.65
CA ILE A 6 -1.17 16.71 13.37
C ILE A 6 -1.38 16.42 14.85
N GLU A 7 -2.35 17.07 15.48
CA GLU A 7 -2.71 16.85 16.88
C GLU A 7 -3.10 15.40 17.16
N SER A 8 -3.87 14.78 16.25
CA SER A 8 -4.27 13.37 16.42
C SER A 8 -3.09 12.40 16.37
N VAL A 9 -2.06 12.69 15.55
CA VAL A 9 -0.83 11.91 15.52
C VAL A 9 -0.02 12.13 16.80
N GLU A 10 0.11 13.38 17.27
CA GLU A 10 0.80 13.68 18.53
C GLU A 10 0.11 13.01 19.73
N GLU A 11 -1.21 13.08 19.82
CA GLU A 11 -1.99 12.43 20.87
C GLU A 11 -1.81 10.91 20.83
N PHE A 12 -1.80 10.33 19.64
CA PHE A 12 -1.49 8.91 19.48
C PHE A 12 -0.08 8.55 19.99
N LEU A 13 0.93 9.34 19.68
CA LEU A 13 2.29 9.11 20.17
C LEU A 13 2.36 9.27 21.71
N LYS A 14 1.75 10.31 22.27
CA LYS A 14 1.66 10.56 23.71
C LYS A 14 0.94 9.41 24.43
N SER A 15 -0.18 8.95 23.90
CA SER A 15 -0.96 7.84 24.50
C SER A 15 -0.22 6.51 24.50
N ASN A 16 0.76 6.35 23.58
CA ASN A 16 1.64 5.19 23.53
C ASN A 16 2.99 5.43 24.25
N SER A 17 3.12 6.52 25.01
CA SER A 17 4.34 6.88 25.77
C SER A 17 5.58 7.00 24.89
N ILE A 18 5.44 7.47 23.66
CA ILE A 18 6.55 7.71 22.73
C ILE A 18 7.03 9.16 22.88
N PRO A 19 8.24 9.42 23.40
CA PRO A 19 8.79 10.76 23.46
C PRO A 19 9.19 11.24 22.07
N PHE A 20 8.81 12.45 21.73
CA PHE A 20 9.13 13.07 20.45
C PHE A 20 9.34 14.58 20.59
N GLN A 21 9.96 15.17 19.57
CA GLN A 21 10.01 16.60 19.32
C GLN A 21 9.38 16.89 17.96
N ARG A 22 8.64 17.98 17.88
CA ARG A 22 8.04 18.42 16.61
C ARG A 22 8.57 19.78 16.19
N ASN A 23 8.92 19.88 14.91
CA ASN A 23 9.20 21.13 14.24
C ASN A 23 8.34 21.19 12.99
N LEU A 24 7.37 22.11 12.93
CA LEU A 24 6.38 22.20 11.86
C LEU A 24 5.68 20.85 11.60
N ASN A 25 5.91 20.26 10.43
CA ASN A 25 5.34 18.97 10.01
C ASN A 25 6.30 17.78 10.22
N THR A 26 7.44 18.01 10.85
CA THR A 26 8.44 16.98 11.10
C THR A 26 8.44 16.58 12.56
N ILE A 27 8.33 15.28 12.84
CA ILE A 27 8.49 14.68 14.16
C ILE A 27 9.79 13.89 14.18
N THR A 28 10.61 14.14 15.20
CA THR A 28 11.86 13.45 15.47
C THR A 28 11.78 12.75 16.83
N PHE A 29 12.58 11.69 16.98
CA PHE A 29 12.63 10.85 18.18
C PHE A 29 14.02 10.94 18.81
N ALA A 30 14.11 10.64 20.10
CA ALA A 30 15.37 10.75 20.84
C ALA A 30 16.50 9.85 20.31
N SER A 31 16.16 8.71 19.71
CA SER A 31 17.15 7.80 19.12
C SER A 31 17.42 8.15 17.65
N PRO A 32 18.68 8.36 17.24
CA PRO A 32 19.04 8.67 15.85
C PRO A 32 18.76 7.51 14.87
N HIS A 33 18.56 6.28 15.38
CA HIS A 33 18.24 5.10 14.57
C HIS A 33 16.75 5.03 14.22
N LEU A 34 15.90 5.83 14.85
CA LEU A 34 14.49 5.91 14.52
C LEU A 34 14.27 6.83 13.32
N PRO A 35 13.27 6.53 12.48
CA PRO A 35 13.00 7.35 11.32
C PRO A 35 12.49 8.75 11.71
N LYS A 36 12.78 9.76 10.91
CA LYS A 36 12.02 11.01 10.95
C LYS A 36 10.62 10.75 10.40
N LEU A 37 9.61 11.33 11.01
CA LEU A 37 8.23 11.25 10.54
C LEU A 37 7.83 12.60 9.94
N ILE A 38 7.55 12.60 8.66
CA ILE A 38 7.09 13.77 7.92
C ILE A 38 5.57 13.67 7.78
N LEU A 39 4.85 14.60 8.38
CA LEU A 39 3.40 14.70 8.32
C LEU A 39 2.99 15.46 7.06
N VAL A 40 2.14 14.85 6.24
CA VAL A 40 1.68 15.43 4.96
C VAL A 40 0.16 15.67 5.04
N PRO A 41 -0.27 16.88 5.44
CA PRO A 41 -1.67 17.25 5.46
C PRO A 41 -2.28 17.33 4.05
N LEU A 42 -3.60 17.20 3.95
CA LEU A 42 -4.35 17.26 2.69
C LEU A 42 -4.84 18.68 2.33
N ASP A 43 -4.39 19.71 3.04
CA ASP A 43 -4.87 21.03 2.75
C ASP A 43 -4.20 21.60 1.46
N ASN A 44 -5.05 22.26 0.64
CA ASN A 44 -4.67 22.70 -0.71
C ASN A 44 -3.46 23.63 -0.75
N CYS A 45 -3.13 24.33 0.34
CA CYS A 45 -1.98 25.23 0.41
C CYS A 45 -0.64 24.48 0.33
N TYR A 46 -0.57 23.24 0.84
CA TYR A 46 0.65 22.44 0.83
C TYR A 46 0.87 21.67 -0.48
N CYS A 47 -0.21 21.25 -1.13
CA CYS A 47 -0.10 20.54 -2.42
C CYS A 47 0.45 21.46 -3.53
N ASN A 48 0.12 22.75 -3.48
CA ASN A 48 0.55 23.72 -4.50
C ASN A 48 1.97 24.25 -4.27
N GLN A 49 2.46 24.32 -3.03
CA GLN A 49 3.83 24.82 -2.76
C GLN A 49 4.92 23.81 -3.16
N ASN A 50 4.62 22.50 -3.14
CA ASN A 50 5.55 21.48 -3.64
C ASN A 50 5.44 21.25 -5.16
N LEU A 51 4.46 21.87 -5.84
CA LEU A 51 4.28 21.79 -7.29
C LEU A 51 4.89 22.98 -8.04
N SER A 52 5.19 24.08 -7.34
CA SER A 52 5.75 25.31 -7.96
C SER A 52 7.28 25.31 -8.10
N ASN A 53 7.97 24.29 -7.63
CA ASN A 53 9.39 24.09 -7.93
C ASN A 53 9.57 23.16 -9.14
N GLU A 54 8.83 23.43 -10.23
CA GLU A 54 9.13 22.91 -11.57
C GLU A 54 10.23 23.74 -12.24
N GLU A 55 11.28 24.15 -11.52
CA GLU A 55 12.50 24.63 -12.13
C GLU A 55 13.55 23.54 -11.95
N ASP A 56 13.96 22.98 -13.09
CA ASP A 56 15.12 22.12 -13.30
C ASP A 56 15.16 20.82 -12.47
N TYR A 57 14.43 19.81 -12.95
CA TYR A 57 14.89 18.42 -12.76
C TYR A 57 16.12 18.22 -13.65
N ASP A 58 17.26 18.73 -13.21
CA ASP A 58 18.55 18.22 -13.58
C ASP A 58 18.62 16.74 -13.16
N GLU A 59 19.22 15.88 -13.99
CA GLU A 59 19.25 14.42 -13.87
C GLU A 59 19.99 13.88 -12.64
N GLY A 60 20.08 14.65 -11.55
CA GLY A 60 20.54 14.23 -10.24
C GLY A 60 19.36 13.85 -9.36
N MET A 61 18.91 12.58 -9.39
CA MET A 61 17.98 12.03 -8.40
C MET A 61 18.59 12.20 -7.01
N ASP A 62 18.16 13.23 -6.29
CA ASP A 62 18.37 13.30 -4.85
C ASP A 62 17.53 12.20 -4.21
N ASP A 63 18.22 11.16 -3.80
CA ASP A 63 17.69 9.95 -3.14
C ASP A 63 17.04 10.29 -1.83
N GLY A 64 16.26 11.18 -1.54
CA GLY A 64 15.49 11.40 -0.30
C GLY A 64 16.16 10.96 1.04
N ASN A 65 17.44 10.66 0.97
CA ASN A 65 18.35 10.38 2.05
C ASN A 65 19.09 11.67 2.36
N VAL A 66 18.58 12.47 3.26
CA VAL A 66 19.35 13.55 3.84
C VAL A 66 20.51 12.89 4.58
N GLU A 67 21.73 13.06 4.06
CA GLU A 67 22.93 12.67 4.80
C GLU A 67 22.95 13.48 6.11
N SER A 68 22.94 12.79 7.22
CA SER A 68 23.31 13.40 8.48
C SER A 68 24.81 13.74 8.42
N ASP A 69 25.26 14.76 9.15
CA ASP A 69 26.65 15.22 9.21
C ASP A 69 27.68 14.11 9.57
N ASP A 70 27.20 12.92 9.95
CA ASP A 70 27.99 11.74 10.29
C ASP A 70 28.01 10.66 9.17
N GLY A 71 27.48 10.95 7.97
CA GLY A 71 27.40 10.01 6.84
C GLY A 71 26.35 8.91 7.02
N SER A 72 25.51 8.94 8.06
CA SER A 72 24.39 8.02 8.25
C SER A 72 23.13 8.61 7.64
N THR A 73 22.55 7.92 6.68
CA THR A 73 21.27 8.32 6.06
C THR A 73 20.12 8.06 7.01
N VAL A 74 19.52 9.11 7.55
CA VAL A 74 18.34 8.99 8.43
C VAL A 74 17.13 8.63 7.57
N ARG A 75 16.53 7.48 7.88
CA ARG A 75 15.31 7.04 7.19
C ARG A 75 14.15 7.98 7.48
N GLU A 76 13.39 8.34 6.45
CA GLU A 76 12.17 9.14 6.56
C GLU A 76 10.92 8.28 6.34
N ILE A 77 9.84 8.61 7.02
CA ILE A 77 8.49 8.06 6.82
C ILE A 77 7.56 9.24 6.51
N TYR A 78 6.89 9.19 5.38
CA TYR A 78 5.91 10.19 4.98
C TYR A 78 4.51 9.70 5.34
N LEU A 79 3.93 10.30 6.39
CA LEU A 79 2.60 9.97 6.86
C LEU A 79 1.58 10.96 6.28
N TYR A 80 0.89 10.54 5.27
CA TYR A 80 -0.18 11.31 4.64
C TYR A 80 -1.46 11.27 5.48
N GLU A 81 -2.16 12.39 5.56
CA GLU A 81 -3.39 12.53 6.34
C GLU A 81 -4.48 11.56 5.91
N ASP A 82 -4.66 11.33 4.59
CA ASP A 82 -5.63 10.37 4.09
C ASP A 82 -5.35 8.93 4.59
N ARG A 83 -4.09 8.52 4.62
CA ARG A 83 -3.68 7.21 5.16
C ARG A 83 -3.98 7.09 6.65
N TRP A 84 -3.76 8.17 7.39
CA TRP A 84 -4.06 8.22 8.81
C TRP A 84 -5.55 8.14 9.06
N ARG A 85 -6.35 8.98 8.40
CA ARG A 85 -7.80 9.07 8.59
C ARG A 85 -8.55 7.85 8.07
N CYS A 86 -8.12 7.26 6.95
CA CYS A 86 -8.75 6.08 6.38
C CYS A 86 -8.66 4.84 7.30
N SER A 87 -7.55 4.68 8.04
CA SER A 87 -7.31 3.51 8.88
C SER A 87 -6.40 3.83 10.07
N PRO A 88 -6.82 4.68 11.03
CA PRO A 88 -5.94 5.20 12.07
C PRO A 88 -5.34 4.10 12.95
N GLN A 89 -6.11 3.06 13.30
CA GLN A 89 -5.62 1.95 14.12
C GLN A 89 -4.54 1.12 13.41
N ILE A 90 -4.72 0.82 12.13
CA ILE A 90 -3.76 0.02 11.36
C ILE A 90 -2.50 0.84 11.08
N THR A 91 -2.68 2.09 10.66
CA THR A 91 -1.59 3.02 10.37
C THR A 91 -0.79 3.32 11.64
N GLY A 92 -1.47 3.55 12.76
CA GLY A 92 -0.82 3.78 14.06
C GLY A 92 0.00 2.57 14.53
N LYS A 93 -0.54 1.35 14.47
CA LYS A 93 0.23 0.14 14.78
C LYS A 93 1.43 -0.06 13.86
N ARG A 94 1.26 0.23 12.56
CA ARG A 94 2.37 0.19 11.60
C ARG A 94 3.45 1.23 11.97
N LEU A 95 3.06 2.43 12.35
CA LEU A 95 3.97 3.47 12.82
C LEU A 95 4.73 3.01 14.07
N LEU A 96 4.02 2.52 15.11
CA LEU A 96 4.64 1.97 16.30
C LEU A 96 5.66 0.87 16.00
N ALA A 97 5.35 0.01 15.04
CA ALA A 97 6.28 -1.03 14.62
C ALA A 97 7.55 -0.47 13.93
N HIS A 98 7.46 0.67 13.23
CA HIS A 98 8.63 1.38 12.71
C HIS A 98 9.44 2.08 13.80
N LEU A 99 8.80 2.42 14.92
CA LEU A 99 9.43 2.99 16.11
C LEU A 99 9.94 1.93 17.10
N GLY A 100 9.92 0.66 16.73
CA GLY A 100 10.46 -0.43 17.54
C GLY A 100 9.44 -1.14 18.44
N HIS A 101 8.18 -0.72 18.46
CA HIS A 101 7.11 -1.31 19.26
C HIS A 101 6.33 -2.35 18.47
N PHE A 102 6.78 -3.60 18.51
CA PHE A 102 6.18 -4.71 17.75
C PHE A 102 6.42 -6.07 18.42
N GLN A 103 5.55 -7.02 18.14
CA GLN A 103 5.79 -8.42 18.43
C GLN A 103 6.73 -9.01 17.38
N ARG A 104 7.84 -9.61 17.83
CA ARG A 104 8.76 -10.34 16.95
C ARG A 104 8.36 -11.80 16.84
N ILE A 105 8.15 -12.27 15.61
CA ILE A 105 7.94 -13.68 15.29
C ILE A 105 9.04 -14.12 14.34
N HIS A 106 9.89 -15.08 14.73
CA HIS A 106 10.95 -15.54 13.83
C HIS A 106 10.36 -16.36 12.67
N ALA A 107 10.84 -16.13 11.44
CA ALA A 107 10.38 -16.83 10.24
C ALA A 107 10.47 -18.36 10.35
N ARG A 108 11.46 -18.89 11.08
CA ARG A 108 11.62 -20.34 11.33
C ARG A 108 10.40 -20.97 12.02
N LEU A 109 9.67 -20.19 12.80
CA LEU A 109 8.46 -20.63 13.52
C LEU A 109 7.20 -20.55 12.64
N CYS A 110 7.26 -19.87 11.50
CA CYS A 110 6.15 -19.74 10.58
C CYS A 110 6.15 -20.89 9.56
N LYS A 111 4.98 -21.37 9.21
CA LYS A 111 4.77 -22.27 8.08
C LYS A 111 4.36 -21.46 6.84
N VAL A 112 4.90 -21.80 5.66
CA VAL A 112 4.42 -21.21 4.39
C VAL A 112 3.24 -22.03 3.91
N VAL A 113 2.12 -21.37 3.75
CA VAL A 113 0.89 -21.95 3.19
C VAL A 113 0.68 -21.37 1.79
N THR A 114 0.42 -22.24 0.83
CA THR A 114 0.16 -21.93 -0.58
C THR A 114 -1.04 -22.72 -1.07
N VAL A 115 -1.49 -22.49 -2.28
CA VAL A 115 -2.58 -23.26 -2.90
C VAL A 115 -2.25 -24.76 -2.98
N GLU A 116 -0.98 -25.09 -3.26
CA GLU A 116 -0.51 -26.47 -3.44
C GLU A 116 -0.50 -27.27 -2.12
N ASN A 117 -0.27 -26.59 -1.00
CA ASN A 117 -0.15 -27.29 0.29
C ASN A 117 -1.25 -26.96 1.32
N CYS A 118 -2.22 -26.10 1.00
CA CYS A 118 -3.26 -25.63 1.92
C CYS A 118 -4.11 -26.77 2.49
N LYS A 119 -4.28 -27.88 1.75
CA LYS A 119 -4.98 -29.09 2.22
C LYS A 119 -4.35 -29.70 3.47
N ARG A 120 -3.01 -29.56 3.65
CA ARG A 120 -2.30 -30.03 4.87
C ARG A 120 -2.69 -29.22 6.12
N PHE A 121 -3.36 -28.10 5.93
CA PHE A 121 -3.87 -27.23 6.99
C PHE A 121 -5.41 -27.30 7.09
N SER A 122 -6.03 -28.35 6.53
CA SER A 122 -7.49 -28.53 6.50
C SER A 122 -8.24 -27.37 5.84
N ILE A 123 -7.64 -26.74 4.85
CA ILE A 123 -8.19 -25.57 4.13
C ILE A 123 -8.27 -25.91 2.64
N THR A 124 -9.42 -25.68 2.01
CA THR A 124 -9.55 -25.82 0.56
C THR A 124 -8.84 -24.69 -0.18
N PRO A 125 -8.41 -24.89 -1.45
CA PRO A 125 -7.81 -23.83 -2.26
C PRO A 125 -8.65 -22.55 -2.35
N THR A 126 -9.97 -22.68 -2.46
CA THR A 126 -10.89 -21.54 -2.52
C THR A 126 -10.91 -20.78 -1.19
N GLN A 127 -11.05 -21.49 -0.07
CA GLN A 127 -11.00 -20.89 1.26
C GLN A 127 -9.65 -20.22 1.54
N PHE A 128 -8.55 -20.84 1.11
CA PHE A 128 -7.23 -20.25 1.26
C PHE A 128 -7.09 -18.93 0.49
N LYS A 129 -7.48 -18.90 -0.79
CA LYS A 129 -7.46 -17.68 -1.61
C LYS A 129 -8.30 -16.57 -0.98
N GLU A 130 -9.48 -16.90 -0.43
CA GLU A 130 -10.34 -15.91 0.23
C GLU A 130 -9.72 -15.39 1.54
N LYS A 131 -9.08 -16.24 2.34
CA LYS A 131 -8.34 -15.82 3.55
C LYS A 131 -7.19 -14.86 3.20
N VAL A 132 -6.41 -15.15 2.16
CA VAL A 132 -5.34 -14.25 1.69
C VAL A 132 -5.92 -12.93 1.18
N ARG A 133 -6.99 -12.97 0.41
CA ARG A 133 -7.70 -11.79 -0.09
C ARG A 133 -8.20 -10.91 1.06
N THR A 134 -8.88 -11.49 2.03
CA THR A 134 -9.37 -10.77 3.23
C THR A 134 -8.23 -10.16 4.01
N PHE A 135 -7.12 -10.89 4.20
CA PHE A 135 -5.94 -10.38 4.89
C PHE A 135 -5.32 -9.20 4.16
N LEU A 136 -5.10 -9.30 2.86
CA LEU A 136 -4.50 -8.23 2.06
C LEU A 136 -5.41 -7.01 1.95
N ASN A 137 -6.72 -7.19 1.78
CA ASN A 137 -7.67 -6.07 1.81
C ASN A 137 -7.63 -5.30 3.13
N LYS A 138 -7.37 -6.00 4.23
CA LYS A 138 -7.33 -5.37 5.55
C LYS A 138 -5.98 -4.69 5.86
N TYR A 139 -4.86 -5.29 5.47
CA TYR A 139 -3.54 -4.89 5.98
C TYR A 139 -2.57 -4.36 4.93
N HIS A 140 -2.85 -4.56 3.65
CA HIS A 140 -2.02 -4.00 2.57
C HIS A 140 -2.54 -2.61 2.17
N PRO A 141 -1.69 -1.58 2.03
CA PRO A 141 -2.13 -0.21 1.72
C PRO A 141 -2.97 -0.06 0.46
N TYR A 142 -2.74 -0.93 -0.51
CA TYR A 142 -3.44 -0.93 -1.81
C TYR A 142 -4.47 -2.07 -1.93
N GLY A 143 -4.79 -2.75 -0.83
CA GLY A 143 -5.71 -3.88 -0.84
C GLY A 143 -5.19 -5.09 -1.62
N TYR A 144 -6.10 -5.97 -2.02
CA TYR A 144 -5.82 -7.17 -2.81
C TYR A 144 -6.02 -6.92 -4.30
N LEU A 145 -5.05 -7.31 -5.11
CA LEU A 145 -5.19 -7.45 -6.55
C LEU A 145 -5.20 -8.95 -6.92
N LYS A 146 -5.91 -9.28 -8.01
CA LYS A 146 -5.93 -10.67 -8.53
C LYS A 146 -4.50 -11.14 -8.80
N CYS A 147 -4.17 -12.32 -8.33
CA CYS A 147 -2.83 -12.90 -8.43
C CYS A 147 -2.88 -14.39 -8.78
N ASP A 148 -1.75 -14.91 -9.26
CA ASP A 148 -1.62 -16.31 -9.65
C ASP A 148 -1.18 -17.19 -8.47
N PHE A 149 -0.23 -16.71 -7.66
CA PHE A 149 0.45 -17.47 -6.61
C PHE A 149 0.31 -16.78 -5.24
N PRO A 150 -0.87 -16.86 -4.59
CA PRO A 150 -1.04 -16.35 -3.23
C PRO A 150 -0.29 -17.24 -2.24
N TYR A 151 0.26 -16.61 -1.20
CA TYR A 151 0.87 -17.31 -0.06
C TYR A 151 0.50 -16.64 1.26
N ALA A 152 0.66 -17.39 2.34
CA ALA A 152 0.57 -16.88 3.70
C ALA A 152 1.70 -17.44 4.56
N LEU A 153 2.14 -16.67 5.54
CA LEU A 153 2.93 -17.15 6.67
C LEU A 153 1.98 -17.38 7.84
N SER A 154 1.92 -18.61 8.31
CA SER A 154 1.09 -19.03 9.44
C SER A 154 1.96 -19.30 10.68
N TYR A 155 1.57 -18.72 11.81
CA TYR A 155 2.15 -18.96 13.12
C TYR A 155 1.03 -19.33 14.11
N LYS A 156 1.15 -20.46 14.82
CA LYS A 156 0.11 -20.96 15.72
C LYS A 156 -1.28 -20.95 15.06
N GLU A 157 -1.35 -21.48 13.83
CA GLU A 157 -2.57 -21.60 12.99
C GLU A 157 -3.19 -20.27 12.51
N SER A 158 -2.64 -19.14 12.93
CA SER A 158 -3.07 -17.81 12.50
C SER A 158 -2.20 -17.28 11.36
N ILE A 159 -2.81 -16.60 10.39
CA ILE A 159 -2.07 -15.88 9.34
C ILE A 159 -1.45 -14.64 9.97
N VAL A 160 -0.13 -14.53 9.93
CA VAL A 160 0.64 -13.39 10.44
C VAL A 160 1.24 -12.52 9.34
N ALA A 161 1.36 -13.08 8.13
CA ALA A 161 1.66 -12.34 6.91
C ALA A 161 1.01 -13.03 5.71
N ALA A 162 0.71 -12.26 4.68
CA ALA A 162 0.25 -12.79 3.40
C ALA A 162 0.82 -11.95 2.24
N GLY A 163 0.89 -12.57 1.09
CA GLY A 163 1.35 -11.92 -0.12
C GLY A 163 1.03 -12.73 -1.37
N SER A 164 1.55 -12.27 -2.49
CA SER A 164 1.26 -12.88 -3.77
C SER A 164 2.34 -12.60 -4.81
N PHE A 165 2.47 -13.54 -5.74
CA PHE A 165 3.19 -13.35 -6.99
C PHE A 165 2.22 -13.46 -8.16
N SER A 166 2.51 -12.75 -9.24
CA SER A 166 1.75 -12.77 -10.49
C SER A 166 2.68 -12.94 -11.68
N THR A 167 2.25 -13.67 -12.69
CA THR A 167 2.97 -13.80 -13.95
C THR A 167 2.78 -12.52 -14.76
N THR A 168 3.86 -11.87 -15.17
CA THR A 168 3.82 -10.71 -16.05
C THR A 168 4.01 -11.10 -17.50
N ARG A 169 4.93 -12.03 -17.76
CA ARG A 169 5.21 -12.68 -19.04
C ARG A 169 5.89 -14.02 -18.78
N LYS A 170 6.09 -14.84 -19.82
CA LYS A 170 6.82 -16.12 -19.70
C LYS A 170 8.19 -15.89 -19.07
N GLY A 171 8.45 -16.58 -17.96
CA GLY A 171 9.72 -16.47 -17.22
C GLY A 171 9.90 -15.16 -16.43
N ALA A 172 8.84 -14.36 -16.26
CA ALA A 172 8.90 -13.15 -15.46
C ALA A 172 7.72 -13.07 -14.50
N PHE A 173 8.01 -12.80 -13.24
CA PHE A 173 7.03 -12.73 -12.16
C PHE A 173 7.14 -11.40 -11.42
N GLU A 174 6.02 -10.90 -10.93
CA GLU A 174 5.97 -9.76 -10.04
C GLU A 174 5.59 -10.23 -8.63
N TRP A 175 6.38 -9.87 -7.62
CA TRP A 175 5.98 -9.98 -6.24
C TRP A 175 5.08 -8.80 -5.90
N THR A 176 3.78 -9.01 -6.12
CA THR A 176 2.77 -7.94 -6.15
C THR A 176 2.43 -7.43 -4.76
N HIS A 177 2.36 -8.34 -3.77
CA HIS A 177 1.94 -7.98 -2.40
C HIS A 177 2.79 -8.69 -1.36
N HIS A 178 3.07 -7.98 -0.28
CA HIS A 178 3.47 -8.55 0.99
C HIS A 178 2.99 -7.65 2.12
N ALA A 179 2.16 -8.17 3.01
CA ALA A 179 1.73 -7.49 4.22
C ALA A 179 1.91 -8.41 5.43
N THR A 180 2.29 -7.82 6.56
CA THR A 180 2.28 -8.46 7.89
C THR A 180 1.14 -7.87 8.71
N LEU A 181 0.77 -8.53 9.82
CA LEU A 181 0.00 -7.86 10.86
C LEU A 181 0.74 -6.56 11.24
N PRO A 182 0.03 -5.44 11.43
CA PRO A 182 0.68 -4.12 11.54
C PRO A 182 1.59 -3.99 12.76
N ASP A 183 1.31 -4.73 13.84
CA ASP A 183 2.08 -4.79 15.08
C ASP A 183 3.05 -5.99 15.16
N VAL A 184 3.30 -6.67 14.04
CA VAL A 184 4.19 -7.84 13.97
C VAL A 184 5.36 -7.58 13.02
N ARG A 185 6.54 -8.04 13.41
CA ARG A 185 7.71 -8.15 12.51
C ARG A 185 8.16 -9.58 12.43
N ILE A 186 8.40 -10.05 11.21
CA ILE A 186 8.83 -11.43 10.94
C ILE A 186 10.20 -11.40 10.26
N PRO A 187 11.30 -11.26 11.03
CA PRO A 187 12.65 -11.31 10.46
C PRO A 187 12.84 -12.58 9.65
N GLY A 188 13.29 -12.42 8.38
CA GLY A 188 13.43 -13.50 7.40
C GLY A 188 12.10 -13.97 6.77
N GLY A 189 10.95 -13.37 7.12
CA GLY A 189 9.64 -13.79 6.60
C GLY A 189 9.52 -13.64 5.09
N MET A 190 9.93 -12.49 4.55
CA MET A 190 9.97 -12.27 3.11
C MET A 190 10.92 -13.25 2.41
N GLY A 191 12.12 -13.46 2.97
CA GLY A 191 13.07 -14.43 2.41
C GLY A 191 12.49 -15.84 2.35
N LYS A 192 11.80 -16.28 3.41
CA LYS A 192 11.15 -17.59 3.45
C LYS A 192 10.03 -17.73 2.42
N ALA A 193 9.24 -16.69 2.20
CA ALA A 193 8.19 -16.67 1.18
C ALA A 193 8.79 -16.72 -0.23
N LEU A 194 9.83 -15.92 -0.50
CA LEU A 194 10.54 -15.92 -1.78
C LEU A 194 11.17 -17.27 -2.07
N GLU A 195 11.87 -17.85 -1.11
CA GLU A 195 12.50 -19.18 -1.24
C GLU A 195 11.46 -20.24 -1.57
N ASN A 196 10.32 -20.26 -0.87
CA ASN A 196 9.25 -21.19 -1.16
C ASN A 196 8.71 -21.03 -2.58
N PHE A 197 8.50 -19.79 -3.05
CA PHE A 197 8.09 -19.51 -4.42
C PHE A 197 9.10 -20.03 -5.43
N VAL A 198 10.38 -19.72 -5.23
CA VAL A 198 11.49 -20.16 -6.10
C VAL A 198 11.55 -21.68 -6.20
N GLN A 199 11.47 -22.38 -5.07
CA GLN A 199 11.48 -23.85 -5.04
C GLN A 199 10.27 -24.47 -5.77
N ASN A 200 9.09 -23.85 -5.67
CA ASN A 200 7.92 -24.32 -6.41
C ASN A 200 8.09 -24.11 -7.93
N ARG A 201 8.63 -22.96 -8.37
CA ARG A 201 8.93 -22.75 -9.82
C ARG A 201 9.95 -23.74 -10.33
N LYS A 202 11.01 -24.02 -9.54
CA LYS A 202 12.01 -25.02 -9.89
C LYS A 202 11.42 -26.43 -10.06
N LYS A 203 10.54 -26.83 -9.14
CA LYS A 203 9.83 -28.13 -9.23
C LYS A 203 8.95 -28.26 -10.46
N GLU A 204 8.41 -27.14 -10.95
CA GLU A 204 7.61 -27.08 -12.19
C GLU A 204 8.46 -26.99 -13.46
N GLY A 205 9.79 -27.10 -13.33
CA GLY A 205 10.73 -27.05 -14.46
C GLY A 205 11.06 -25.64 -14.94
N THR A 206 10.68 -24.59 -14.21
CA THR A 206 11.09 -23.22 -14.55
C THR A 206 12.45 -22.93 -13.95
N LEU A 207 13.50 -23.13 -14.73
CA LEU A 207 14.88 -23.03 -14.27
C LEU A 207 15.49 -21.64 -14.40
N CYS A 208 15.02 -20.84 -15.35
CA CYS A 208 15.48 -19.47 -15.58
C CYS A 208 14.29 -18.52 -15.52
N PHE A 209 14.31 -17.58 -14.60
CA PHE A 209 13.25 -16.59 -14.46
C PHE A 209 13.70 -15.36 -13.67
N GLU A 210 12.93 -14.28 -13.79
CA GLU A 210 13.12 -13.06 -13.02
C GLU A 210 11.92 -12.82 -12.08
N VAL A 211 12.20 -12.20 -10.94
CA VAL A 211 11.19 -11.67 -10.03
C VAL A 211 11.43 -10.19 -9.87
N MET A 212 10.40 -9.39 -10.11
CA MET A 212 10.39 -7.96 -9.86
C MET A 212 9.47 -7.60 -8.70
N SER A 213 9.70 -6.47 -8.05
CA SER A 213 8.81 -5.91 -7.03
C SER A 213 9.04 -4.40 -6.91
N TYR A 214 8.22 -3.75 -6.10
CA TYR A 214 8.26 -2.31 -5.88
C TYR A 214 8.29 -2.00 -4.38
N SER A 215 9.12 -1.03 -3.97
CA SER A 215 9.04 -0.43 -2.63
C SER A 215 8.36 0.93 -2.71
N ASP A 216 7.55 1.23 -1.71
CA ASP A 216 6.82 2.49 -1.56
C ASP A 216 7.70 3.48 -0.78
N ASN A 217 8.11 4.57 -1.43
CA ASN A 217 8.99 5.58 -0.84
C ASN A 217 8.32 6.38 0.29
N GLU A 218 7.00 6.26 0.50
CA GLU A 218 6.34 6.84 1.67
C GLU A 218 6.80 6.16 2.98
N TRP A 219 7.12 4.85 2.94
CA TRP A 219 7.35 4.03 4.14
C TRP A 219 8.67 3.27 4.16
N SER A 220 9.36 3.14 3.03
CA SER A 220 10.51 2.24 2.92
C SER A 220 11.43 2.66 1.77
N ASN A 221 12.72 2.61 2.02
CA ASN A 221 13.77 2.76 1.00
C ASN A 221 14.11 1.44 0.28
N GLY A 222 13.40 0.34 0.55
CA GLY A 222 13.61 -0.93 -0.12
C GLY A 222 14.76 -1.80 0.41
N GLU A 223 15.36 -1.48 1.57
CA GLU A 223 16.48 -2.24 2.15
C GLU A 223 16.24 -3.76 2.24
N VAL A 224 14.99 -4.17 2.49
CA VAL A 224 14.64 -5.59 2.52
C VAL A 224 14.92 -6.28 1.18
N TYR A 225 14.71 -5.60 0.06
CA TYR A 225 14.99 -6.17 -1.26
C TYR A 225 16.49 -6.29 -1.51
N LYS A 226 17.29 -5.30 -1.10
CA LYS A 226 18.77 -5.39 -1.14
C LYS A 226 19.24 -6.61 -0.33
N THR A 227 18.76 -6.78 0.89
CA THR A 227 19.07 -7.94 1.75
C THR A 227 18.68 -9.27 1.11
N LEU A 228 17.62 -9.32 0.31
CA LEU A 228 17.19 -10.50 -0.43
C LEU A 228 17.94 -10.71 -1.75
N GLY A 229 18.92 -9.84 -2.07
CA GLY A 229 19.73 -9.90 -3.26
C GLY A 229 19.04 -9.42 -4.54
N PHE A 230 18.00 -8.59 -4.39
CA PHE A 230 17.47 -7.84 -5.53
C PHE A 230 18.40 -6.66 -5.84
N LYS A 231 18.43 -6.27 -7.10
CA LYS A 231 19.07 -5.04 -7.57
C LYS A 231 18.00 -4.00 -7.85
N GLU A 232 18.27 -2.77 -7.50
CA GLU A 232 17.45 -1.64 -7.90
C GLU A 232 17.60 -1.47 -9.42
N GLU A 233 16.48 -1.38 -10.13
CA GLU A 233 16.44 -1.23 -11.59
C GLU A 233 16.14 0.23 -11.97
N ALA A 234 15.20 0.85 -11.27
CA ALA A 234 14.82 2.24 -11.52
C ALA A 234 14.08 2.85 -10.34
N GLY A 235 14.26 4.14 -10.12
CA GLY A 235 13.31 4.98 -9.38
C GLY A 235 12.11 5.28 -10.28
N LEU A 236 10.91 5.22 -9.73
CA LEU A 236 9.69 5.58 -10.44
C LEU A 236 9.13 6.89 -9.89
N PRO A 237 8.70 7.79 -10.79
CA PRO A 237 8.24 9.12 -10.39
C PRO A 237 7.00 9.05 -9.49
N PRO A 238 6.70 10.15 -8.76
CA PRO A 238 5.47 10.29 -8.03
C PRO A 238 4.23 10.08 -8.90
N ILE A 239 3.22 9.39 -8.36
CA ILE A 239 1.94 9.13 -9.01
C ILE A 239 0.90 10.06 -8.40
N THR A 240 0.04 10.63 -9.26
CA THR A 240 -1.08 11.45 -8.85
C THR A 240 -2.23 10.56 -8.35
N TYR A 241 -2.80 10.92 -7.20
CA TYR A 241 -4.00 10.32 -6.62
C TYR A 241 -5.06 11.39 -6.38
N HIS A 242 -6.32 10.97 -6.46
CA HIS A 242 -7.48 11.78 -6.10
C HIS A 242 -8.07 11.22 -4.80
N ILE A 243 -8.13 12.04 -3.76
CA ILE A 243 -8.61 11.66 -2.43
C ILE A 243 -10.06 12.09 -2.29
N ASP A 244 -10.92 11.16 -1.95
CA ASP A 244 -12.29 11.47 -1.53
C ASP A 244 -12.27 12.14 -0.14
N PRO A 245 -12.68 13.40 -0.01
CA PRO A 245 -12.56 14.15 1.25
C PRO A 245 -13.46 13.61 2.37
N THR A 246 -14.42 12.74 2.04
CA THR A 246 -15.33 12.13 3.03
C THR A 246 -14.83 10.80 3.54
N THR A 247 -14.30 9.95 2.65
CA THR A 247 -13.85 8.59 2.98
C THR A 247 -12.33 8.49 3.15
N PHE A 248 -11.59 9.52 2.73
CA PHE A 248 -10.13 9.55 2.66
C PHE A 248 -9.52 8.43 1.80
N GLN A 249 -10.30 7.85 0.89
CA GLN A 249 -9.80 6.82 -0.04
C GLN A 249 -9.04 7.45 -1.21
N ARG A 250 -7.90 6.86 -1.54
CA ARG A 250 -7.11 7.23 -2.74
C ARG A 250 -7.66 6.53 -3.97
N LEU A 251 -7.94 7.31 -5.01
CA LEU A 251 -8.23 6.84 -6.36
C LEU A 251 -7.02 7.13 -7.24
N ASN A 252 -6.48 6.12 -7.92
CA ASN A 252 -5.50 6.35 -8.97
C ASN A 252 -6.17 6.91 -10.23
N SER A 253 -5.39 7.41 -11.21
CA SER A 253 -5.90 8.04 -12.42
C SER A 253 -6.92 7.19 -13.17
N ARG A 254 -6.73 5.86 -13.23
CA ARG A 254 -7.68 4.95 -13.89
C ARG A 254 -9.01 4.84 -13.13
N GLN A 255 -8.96 4.70 -11.81
CA GLN A 255 -10.16 4.66 -10.97
C GLN A 255 -10.91 5.98 -11.01
N TRP A 256 -10.16 7.09 -11.03
CA TRP A 256 -10.70 8.42 -11.17
C TRP A 256 -11.45 8.60 -12.51
N GLN A 257 -10.83 8.22 -13.63
CA GLN A 257 -11.48 8.26 -14.94
C GLN A 257 -12.77 7.44 -14.98
N GLN A 258 -12.75 6.22 -14.44
CA GLN A 258 -13.94 5.36 -14.37
C GLN A 258 -15.08 6.00 -13.54
N LEU A 259 -14.73 6.69 -12.45
CA LEU A 259 -15.71 7.42 -11.65
C LEU A 259 -16.33 8.59 -12.44
N GLN A 260 -15.50 9.36 -13.17
CA GLN A 260 -15.96 10.47 -13.99
C GLN A 260 -16.88 10.00 -15.14
N GLU A 261 -16.51 8.93 -15.82
CA GLU A 261 -17.33 8.31 -16.89
C GLU A 261 -18.69 7.85 -16.34
N ALA A 262 -18.71 7.22 -15.16
CA ALA A 262 -19.94 6.79 -14.51
C ALA A 262 -20.85 7.98 -14.14
N ASN A 263 -20.29 9.06 -13.62
CA ASN A 263 -21.02 10.29 -13.29
C ASN A 263 -21.61 10.97 -14.53
N THR A 264 -20.85 11.04 -15.63
CA THR A 264 -21.31 11.61 -16.90
C THR A 264 -22.46 10.81 -17.49
N GLN A 265 -22.38 9.46 -17.46
CA GLN A 265 -23.47 8.60 -17.91
C GLN A 265 -24.74 8.71 -17.05
N ALA A 266 -24.60 8.89 -15.75
CA ALA A 266 -25.74 9.11 -14.84
C ALA A 266 -26.43 10.45 -15.11
N SER A 267 -25.66 11.51 -15.37
CA SER A 267 -26.18 12.84 -15.70
C SER A 267 -26.92 12.86 -17.05
N SER A 268 -26.40 12.17 -18.08
CA SER A 268 -27.01 12.07 -19.40
C SER A 268 -28.32 11.26 -19.40
N LYS A 269 -28.49 10.30 -18.50
CA LYS A 269 -29.74 9.55 -18.31
C LYS A 269 -30.81 10.40 -17.61
N LYS A 270 -30.44 11.29 -16.68
CA LYS A 270 -31.37 12.23 -16.04
C LYS A 270 -31.94 13.25 -17.02
N SER A 271 -31.15 13.79 -17.92
CA SER A 271 -31.60 14.78 -18.92
C SER A 271 -32.58 14.20 -19.98
N LYS A 272 -32.52 12.89 -20.21
CA LYS A 272 -33.47 12.22 -21.12
C LYS A 272 -34.81 11.82 -20.46
N SER A 273 -34.88 11.77 -19.13
CA SER A 273 -36.10 11.38 -18.39
C SER A 273 -37.02 12.55 -18.04
N THR A 274 -36.60 13.82 -18.24
CA THR A 274 -37.43 15.00 -18.00
C THR A 274 -38.32 15.38 -19.18
N ALA A 275 -38.24 14.68 -20.32
CA ALA A 275 -39.05 14.97 -21.52
C ALA A 275 -40.37 14.18 -21.62
N SER A 276 -40.67 13.29 -20.67
CA SER A 276 -41.98 12.59 -20.63
C SER A 276 -42.32 12.22 -19.16
N ALA A 277 -42.91 13.15 -18.45
CA ALA A 277 -43.45 12.88 -17.12
C ALA A 277 -44.98 12.76 -17.17
N LYS A 278 -45.47 11.57 -16.86
CA LYS A 278 -46.68 11.38 -16.03
C LYS A 278 -46.55 10.04 -15.32
N ASP A 279 -46.60 10.16 -13.99
CA ASP A 279 -46.90 9.15 -12.95
C ASP A 279 -46.36 7.72 -13.14
N LYS A 280 -45.29 7.42 -12.38
CA LYS A 280 -45.22 6.19 -11.55
C LYS A 280 -44.10 6.29 -10.54
N GLN A 281 -44.44 6.14 -9.26
CA GLN A 281 -43.53 5.82 -8.18
C GLN A 281 -42.61 4.66 -8.61
N SER A 282 -41.32 4.87 -8.74
CA SER A 282 -40.36 3.80 -8.92
C SER A 282 -39.10 4.05 -8.13
N THR A 283 -38.81 3.05 -7.30
CA THR A 283 -37.59 2.79 -6.58
C THR A 283 -36.35 3.17 -7.39
N LYS A 284 -35.44 3.91 -6.74
CA LYS A 284 -34.14 4.33 -7.27
C LYS A 284 -33.29 3.11 -7.66
N PRO A 285 -32.67 3.07 -8.84
CA PRO A 285 -31.63 2.11 -9.11
C PRO A 285 -30.31 2.60 -8.46
N GLU A 286 -29.82 1.88 -7.49
CA GLU A 286 -28.47 2.01 -6.96
C GLU A 286 -27.48 1.47 -8.01
N ALA A 287 -26.66 2.35 -8.56
CA ALA A 287 -25.56 1.93 -9.45
C ALA A 287 -24.41 1.36 -8.59
N ILE A 288 -24.40 0.04 -8.40
CA ILE A 288 -23.34 -0.68 -7.72
C ILE A 288 -22.17 -0.85 -8.69
N ILE A 289 -21.12 -0.06 -8.51
CA ILE A 289 -19.85 -0.31 -9.19
C ILE A 289 -19.11 -1.42 -8.43
N LYS A 290 -19.32 -2.67 -8.87
CA LYS A 290 -18.57 -3.82 -8.35
C LYS A 290 -17.15 -3.81 -8.92
N HIS A 291 -16.21 -3.19 -8.22
CA HIS A 291 -14.79 -3.38 -8.49
C HIS A 291 -14.31 -4.71 -7.89
N LYS A 292 -13.75 -5.57 -8.73
CA LYS A 292 -13.00 -6.75 -8.29
C LYS A 292 -11.78 -6.28 -7.51
N GLY A 293 -11.87 -6.31 -6.16
CA GLY A 293 -10.72 -6.09 -5.29
C GLY A 293 -10.83 -4.95 -4.28
N TYR A 294 -11.79 -4.04 -4.43
CA TYR A 294 -12.08 -3.01 -3.43
C TYR A 294 -13.51 -3.17 -2.92
N SER A 295 -13.71 -2.98 -1.62
CA SER A 295 -15.05 -2.87 -1.03
C SER A 295 -15.85 -1.84 -1.83
N SER A 296 -17.10 -2.19 -2.18
CA SER A 296 -18.01 -1.37 -2.97
C SER A 296 -18.01 0.09 -2.49
N ILE A 297 -17.55 1.00 -3.34
CA ILE A 297 -17.85 2.42 -3.18
C ILE A 297 -19.31 2.54 -3.61
N GLU A 298 -20.21 2.61 -2.63
CA GLU A 298 -21.62 2.93 -2.90
C GLU A 298 -21.66 4.33 -3.53
N GLY A 299 -22.05 4.38 -4.80
CA GLY A 299 -22.19 5.63 -5.54
C GLY A 299 -23.34 6.47 -5.02
N LYS A 300 -23.15 7.19 -3.93
CA LYS A 300 -24.01 8.32 -3.58
C LYS A 300 -23.69 9.43 -4.57
N MET A 301 -24.69 9.85 -5.34
CA MET A 301 -24.66 11.13 -6.07
C MET A 301 -24.35 12.22 -5.03
N ARG A 302 -23.20 12.87 -5.16
CA ARG A 302 -22.81 13.99 -4.30
C ARG A 302 -23.21 15.28 -5.00
N ASN A 303 -23.75 16.20 -4.24
CA ASN A 303 -23.95 17.58 -4.62
C ASN A 303 -22.55 18.23 -4.81
N ASP A 304 -22.47 19.25 -5.66
CA ASP A 304 -21.26 19.86 -6.24
C ASP A 304 -20.22 20.48 -5.27
N ASP A 305 -20.38 20.32 -3.95
CA ASP A 305 -19.56 21.02 -2.95
C ASP A 305 -18.38 20.20 -2.37
N ASN A 306 -18.16 18.95 -2.80
CA ASN A 306 -17.05 18.12 -2.31
C ASN A 306 -16.07 17.77 -3.45
N GLU A 307 -15.20 18.69 -3.80
CA GLU A 307 -14.10 18.43 -4.72
C GLU A 307 -13.12 17.41 -4.13
N PHE A 308 -12.66 16.48 -4.98
CA PHE A 308 -11.58 15.57 -4.63
C PHE A 308 -10.26 16.34 -4.49
N ILE A 309 -9.51 15.97 -3.46
CA ILE A 309 -8.20 16.56 -3.22
C ILE A 309 -7.17 15.80 -4.04
N THR A 310 -6.38 16.50 -4.83
CA THR A 310 -5.31 15.91 -5.64
C THR A 310 -3.99 15.95 -4.91
N ILE A 311 -3.32 14.79 -4.80
CA ILE A 311 -1.99 14.67 -4.21
C ILE A 311 -1.05 13.89 -5.12
N LYS A 312 0.27 14.08 -4.94
CA LYS A 312 1.30 13.18 -5.48
C LYS A 312 1.91 12.36 -4.33
N ASN A 313 2.13 11.06 -4.56
CA ASN A 313 2.88 10.24 -3.62
C ASN A 313 4.40 10.50 -3.76
N ARG A 314 5.24 9.76 -3.02
CA ARG A 314 6.71 9.88 -3.07
C ARG A 314 7.35 8.99 -4.14
N GLY A 315 6.56 8.47 -5.09
CA GLY A 315 7.07 7.50 -6.06
C GLY A 315 7.38 6.14 -5.44
N SER A 316 8.11 5.33 -6.17
CA SER A 316 8.51 3.99 -5.74
C SER A 316 9.85 3.60 -6.38
N ARG A 317 10.49 2.54 -5.87
CA ARG A 317 11.69 1.96 -6.46
C ARG A 317 11.37 0.58 -6.99
N LYS A 318 11.82 0.29 -8.19
CA LYS A 318 11.67 -1.00 -8.84
C LYS A 318 12.87 -1.89 -8.56
N TRP A 319 12.60 -3.09 -8.08
CA TRP A 319 13.59 -4.07 -7.68
C TRP A 319 13.48 -5.30 -8.56
N LYS A 320 14.62 -5.89 -8.94
CA LYS A 320 14.66 -7.09 -9.77
C LYS A 320 15.72 -8.08 -9.29
N LYS A 321 15.37 -9.37 -9.36
CA LYS A 321 16.28 -10.48 -9.08
C LYS A 321 16.12 -11.58 -10.13
N TYR A 322 17.23 -12.07 -10.64
CA TYR A 322 17.29 -13.17 -11.60
C TYR A 322 17.62 -14.46 -10.88
N PHE A 323 16.98 -15.53 -11.30
CA PHE A 323 17.22 -16.89 -10.86
C PHE A 323 17.62 -17.74 -12.06
N ASN A 324 18.73 -18.45 -11.93
CA ASN A 324 19.24 -19.35 -12.95
C ASN A 324 19.75 -20.63 -12.26
N PHE A 325 19.11 -21.75 -12.55
CA PHE A 325 19.45 -23.04 -11.99
C PHE A 325 19.94 -23.95 -13.12
N THR A 326 21.11 -24.52 -12.95
CA THR A 326 21.58 -25.63 -13.78
C THR A 326 20.84 -26.90 -13.37
N LEU A 327 20.55 -27.77 -14.35
CA LEU A 327 20.01 -29.11 -14.15
C LEU A 327 21.01 -30.00 -13.42
#